data_425ad96f1b81b8a4962f24d7e9f2b595
#
_entry.id   425ad96f1b81b8a4962f24d7e9f2b595
#
_cell.length_a   1.000
_cell.length_b   1.000
_cell.length_c   1.000
_cell.angle_alpha   90.00
_cell.angle_beta   90.00
_cell.angle_gamma   90.00
#
_symmetry.space_group_name_H-M   'P 1'
#
loop_
_entity.id
_entity.type
_entity.pdbx_description
1 polymer ?
#
loop_
_entity_poly.entity_id
_entity_poly.type
_entity_poly.pdbx_seq_one_letter_code
_entity_poly.pdbx_strand_id
1 'polypeptide(L)'
;MKVITGKIRMNYTNLFTPKKLEESDELRYSLSILIPKHDIETIEKINESIFNAKQKGLTIWKEVSDEIKTPLRDGDLEKGDNQIYKNHYFLNATSKYKPGIVDKSLNEVKNQSEIYAGCYGRVSINFYPFYKNGICGIGCGINNVQKISDGDLIITNSRPEDDFSIILDEDILS
;
A
#
# COMPACT_ATOMS: atom_id res chain seq x y z
N MET A 1 -10.26 1.07 -15.03
CA MET A 1 -10.48 2.50 -14.75
C MET A 1 -9.38 2.99 -13.81
N LYS A 2 -8.74 4.08 -14.18
CA LYS A 2 -7.69 4.71 -13.39
C LYS A 2 -8.31 5.61 -12.32
N VAL A 3 -7.82 5.50 -11.09
CA VAL A 3 -8.19 6.38 -9.99
C VAL A 3 -6.99 7.23 -9.61
N ILE A 4 -7.17 8.54 -9.55
CA ILE A 4 -6.19 9.47 -9.02
C ILE A 4 -6.71 9.94 -7.67
N THR A 5 -5.94 9.66 -6.61
CA THR A 5 -6.37 9.98 -5.25
C THR A 5 -6.22 11.47 -4.93
N GLY A 6 -6.85 11.91 -3.87
CA GLY A 6 -6.46 13.12 -3.16
C GLY A 6 -5.15 12.90 -2.40
N LYS A 7 -4.88 13.79 -1.44
CA LYS A 7 -3.71 13.68 -0.58
C LYS A 7 -3.83 12.48 0.34
N ILE A 8 -2.94 11.52 0.17
CA ILE A 8 -2.83 10.31 0.99
C ILE A 8 -1.51 10.30 1.74
N ARG A 9 -1.39 9.43 2.72
CA ARG A 9 -0.13 9.18 3.40
C ARG A 9 0.45 7.85 2.94
N MET A 10 1.76 7.81 2.71
CA MET A 10 2.46 6.64 2.21
C MET A 10 3.05 5.83 3.35
N ASN A 11 2.98 4.51 3.24
CA ASN A 11 3.64 3.58 4.15
C ASN A 11 4.21 2.41 3.35
N TYR A 12 5.18 1.69 3.90
CA TYR A 12 5.86 0.57 3.23
C TYR A 12 6.25 0.91 1.78
N THR A 13 7.06 1.95 1.63
CA THR A 13 7.40 2.55 0.34
C THR A 13 8.53 1.78 -0.36
N ASN A 14 8.18 0.76 -1.14
CA ASN A 14 9.12 -0.01 -1.95
C ASN A 14 9.00 0.38 -3.42
N LEU A 15 9.27 1.64 -3.73
CA LEU A 15 9.03 2.24 -5.05
C LEU A 15 10.29 2.37 -5.92
N PHE A 16 11.47 2.30 -5.33
CA PHE A 16 12.73 2.37 -6.06
C PHE A 16 13.37 1.01 -6.26
N THR A 17 13.17 0.09 -5.31
CA THR A 17 13.71 -1.25 -5.35
C THR A 17 12.57 -2.24 -5.11
N PRO A 18 12.35 -3.20 -6.04
CA PRO A 18 11.31 -4.19 -5.85
C PRO A 18 11.70 -5.19 -4.77
N LYS A 19 10.70 -5.70 -4.07
CA LYS A 19 10.86 -6.71 -3.03
C LYS A 19 9.98 -7.92 -3.31
N LYS A 20 10.34 -9.07 -2.76
CA LYS A 20 9.48 -10.24 -2.75
C LYS A 20 8.33 -10.01 -1.77
N LEU A 21 7.12 -10.32 -2.21
CA LEU A 21 5.95 -10.37 -1.34
C LEU A 21 5.91 -11.74 -0.66
N GLU A 22 5.35 -11.82 0.55
CA GLU A 22 5.41 -12.99 1.43
C GLU A 22 4.99 -14.31 0.79
N GLU A 23 4.07 -14.30 -0.18
CA GLU A 23 3.54 -15.51 -0.81
C GLU A 23 3.98 -15.69 -2.26
N SER A 24 4.95 -14.92 -2.74
CA SER A 24 5.38 -14.95 -4.13
C SER A 24 6.89 -14.82 -4.24
N ASP A 25 7.47 -15.60 -5.16
CA ASP A 25 8.89 -15.46 -5.53
C ASP A 25 9.13 -14.28 -6.49
N GLU A 26 8.04 -13.63 -6.95
CA GLU A 26 8.14 -12.49 -7.86
C GLU A 26 8.51 -11.21 -7.12
N LEU A 27 9.43 -10.45 -7.73
CA LEU A 27 9.78 -9.11 -7.25
C LEU A 27 8.73 -8.11 -7.70
N ARG A 28 8.25 -7.28 -6.76
CA ARG A 28 7.25 -6.24 -7.01
C ARG A 28 7.65 -4.94 -6.35
N TYR A 29 7.36 -3.86 -7.02
CA TYR A 29 7.28 -2.55 -6.38
C TYR A 29 5.95 -2.49 -5.62
N SER A 30 5.94 -1.87 -4.46
CA SER A 30 4.75 -1.84 -3.61
C SER A 30 4.66 -0.56 -2.78
N LEU A 31 3.43 -0.24 -2.41
CA LEU A 31 3.09 0.92 -1.59
C LEU A 31 1.84 0.62 -0.79
N SER A 32 1.86 0.94 0.49
CA SER A 32 0.66 0.99 1.30
C SER A 32 0.14 2.43 1.33
N ILE A 33 -1.14 2.59 1.02
CA ILE A 33 -1.78 3.89 0.84
C ILE A 33 -2.79 4.09 1.96
N LEU A 34 -2.59 5.11 2.78
CA LEU A 34 -3.51 5.48 3.86
C LEU A 34 -4.38 6.64 3.39
N ILE A 35 -5.69 6.42 3.33
CA ILE A 35 -6.66 7.36 2.79
C ILE A 35 -7.50 7.91 3.94
N PRO A 36 -7.46 9.23 4.19
CA PRO A 36 -8.30 9.81 5.24
C PRO A 36 -9.77 9.54 4.98
N LYS A 37 -10.52 9.13 6.00
CA LYS A 37 -11.96 8.83 5.87
C LYS A 37 -12.79 10.06 5.49
N HIS A 38 -12.26 11.28 5.73
CA HIS A 38 -12.94 12.49 5.30
C HIS A 38 -12.80 12.79 3.80
N ASP A 39 -11.86 12.12 3.10
CA ASP A 39 -11.71 12.26 1.64
C ASP A 39 -12.73 11.38 0.92
N ILE A 40 -13.98 11.81 0.97
CA ILE A 40 -15.12 11.07 0.43
C ILE A 40 -15.00 10.89 -1.08
N GLU A 41 -14.51 11.90 -1.79
CA GLU A 41 -14.35 11.83 -3.24
C GLU A 41 -13.42 10.70 -3.67
N THR A 42 -12.24 10.59 -3.04
CA THR A 42 -11.30 9.50 -3.33
C THR A 42 -11.90 8.14 -3.00
N ILE A 43 -12.57 8.03 -1.84
CA ILE A 43 -13.18 6.77 -1.39
C ILE A 43 -14.28 6.32 -2.36
N GLU A 44 -15.13 7.23 -2.82
CA GLU A 44 -16.18 6.92 -3.80
C GLU A 44 -15.60 6.43 -5.13
N LYS A 45 -14.55 7.10 -5.63
CA LYS A 45 -13.87 6.68 -6.86
C LYS A 45 -13.25 5.27 -6.73
N ILE A 46 -12.65 4.99 -5.59
CA ILE A 46 -12.07 3.66 -5.31
C ILE A 46 -13.18 2.61 -5.27
N ASN A 47 -14.26 2.86 -4.55
CA ASN A 47 -15.37 1.93 -4.44
C ASN A 47 -16.04 1.67 -5.79
N GLU A 48 -16.22 2.69 -6.62
CA GLU A 48 -16.74 2.54 -7.97
C GLU A 48 -15.83 1.69 -8.83
N SER A 49 -14.52 1.94 -8.77
CA SER A 49 -13.54 1.17 -9.54
C SER A 49 -13.47 -0.29 -9.08
N ILE A 50 -13.57 -0.56 -7.78
CA ILE A 50 -13.66 -1.91 -7.22
C ILE A 50 -14.93 -2.61 -7.71
N PHE A 51 -16.07 -1.91 -7.67
CA PHE A 51 -17.33 -2.45 -8.19
C PHE A 51 -17.21 -2.86 -9.66
N ASN A 52 -16.65 -1.98 -10.50
CA ASN A 52 -16.45 -2.27 -11.92
C ASN A 52 -15.51 -3.46 -12.14
N ALA A 53 -14.46 -3.57 -11.33
CA ALA A 53 -13.54 -4.71 -11.38
C ALA A 53 -14.26 -6.02 -10.98
N LYS A 54 -15.15 -5.98 -10.00
CA LYS A 54 -15.97 -7.14 -9.62
C LYS A 54 -16.87 -7.58 -10.78
N GLN A 55 -17.50 -6.64 -11.49
CA GLN A 55 -18.33 -6.98 -12.65
C GLN A 55 -17.53 -7.68 -13.75
N LYS A 56 -16.33 -7.21 -14.02
CA LYS A 56 -15.42 -7.88 -14.94
C LYS A 56 -14.99 -9.27 -14.44
N GLY A 57 -14.80 -9.39 -13.14
CA GLY A 57 -14.41 -10.65 -12.51
C GLY A 57 -15.43 -11.77 -12.65
N LEU A 58 -16.72 -11.45 -12.76
CA LEU A 58 -17.78 -12.43 -12.91
C LEU A 58 -17.58 -13.31 -14.17
N THR A 59 -16.90 -12.82 -15.18
CA THR A 59 -16.57 -13.58 -16.38
C THR A 59 -15.33 -14.47 -16.21
N ILE A 60 -14.46 -14.14 -15.25
CA ILE A 60 -13.21 -14.85 -14.98
C ILE A 60 -13.43 -15.93 -13.91
N TRP A 61 -14.26 -15.62 -12.91
CA TRP A 61 -14.58 -16.50 -11.79
C TRP A 61 -15.74 -17.42 -12.18
N LYS A 62 -15.43 -18.62 -12.61
CA LYS A 62 -16.45 -19.59 -13.06
C LYS A 62 -17.33 -20.13 -11.94
N GLU A 63 -16.78 -20.19 -10.73
CA GLU A 63 -17.51 -20.51 -9.52
C GLU A 63 -17.25 -19.38 -8.51
N VAL A 64 -18.29 -18.62 -8.20
CA VAL A 64 -18.18 -17.54 -7.22
C VAL A 64 -18.00 -18.18 -5.85
N SER A 65 -16.80 -18.09 -5.30
CA SER A 65 -16.65 -18.28 -3.86
C SER A 65 -17.40 -17.12 -3.17
N ASP A 66 -18.08 -17.40 -2.07
CA ASP A 66 -18.88 -16.40 -1.34
C ASP A 66 -18.04 -15.20 -0.85
N GLU A 67 -16.71 -15.28 -0.90
CA GLU A 67 -15.82 -14.21 -0.47
C GLU A 67 -14.89 -13.76 -1.59
N ILE A 68 -15.19 -12.60 -2.15
CA ILE A 68 -14.26 -11.87 -3.01
C ILE A 68 -13.47 -10.93 -2.11
N LYS A 69 -12.16 -11.15 -2.01
CA LYS A 69 -11.29 -10.25 -1.24
C LYS A 69 -11.21 -8.89 -1.91
N THR A 70 -11.58 -7.85 -1.19
CA THR A 70 -11.46 -6.47 -1.64
C THR A 70 -10.19 -5.84 -1.07
N PRO A 71 -9.50 -4.98 -1.84
CA PRO A 71 -8.23 -4.40 -1.39
C PRO A 71 -8.42 -3.27 -0.38
N LEU A 72 -9.60 -2.62 -0.33
CA LEU A 72 -9.84 -1.50 0.58
C LEU A 72 -10.22 -2.01 1.97
N ARG A 73 -9.44 -1.63 2.97
CA ARG A 73 -9.57 -2.12 4.34
C ARG A 73 -9.74 -0.94 5.30
N ASP A 74 -10.47 -1.16 6.38
CA ASP A 74 -10.74 -0.15 7.39
C ASP A 74 -9.65 -0.17 8.47
N GLY A 75 -8.90 0.93 8.57
CA GLY A 75 -7.81 1.04 9.54
C GLY A 75 -8.26 1.01 10.99
N ASP A 76 -9.42 1.58 11.30
CA ASP A 76 -9.96 1.57 12.66
C ASP A 76 -10.35 0.16 13.10
N LEU A 77 -10.88 -0.66 12.18
CA LEU A 77 -11.30 -2.03 12.48
C LEU A 77 -10.14 -3.02 12.53
N GLU A 78 -9.18 -2.90 11.60
CA GLU A 78 -8.13 -3.89 11.43
C GLU A 78 -6.81 -3.52 12.11
N LYS A 79 -6.58 -2.22 12.38
CA LYS A 79 -5.37 -1.69 12.98
C LYS A 79 -5.67 -0.77 14.16
N GLY A 80 -6.71 -1.09 14.94
CA GLY A 80 -7.23 -0.22 15.99
C GLY A 80 -6.22 0.29 17.02
N ASP A 81 -5.16 -0.46 17.29
CA ASP A 81 -4.11 -0.07 18.25
C ASP A 81 -3.05 0.86 17.64
N ASN A 82 -3.07 1.05 16.32
CA ASN A 82 -2.08 1.87 15.64
C ASN A 82 -2.67 3.23 15.25
N GLN A 83 -2.16 4.29 15.88
CA GLN A 83 -2.63 5.66 15.68
C GLN A 83 -2.52 6.16 14.23
N ILE A 84 -1.60 5.61 13.45
CA ILE A 84 -1.39 5.99 12.05
C ILE A 84 -2.60 5.63 11.20
N TYR A 85 -3.27 4.54 11.53
CA TYR A 85 -4.43 4.04 10.79
C TYR A 85 -5.77 4.62 11.29
N LYS A 86 -5.74 5.37 12.38
CA LYS A 86 -6.95 5.97 12.93
C LYS A 86 -7.60 6.93 11.94
N ASN A 87 -8.91 6.78 11.73
CA ASN A 87 -9.69 7.56 10.78
C ASN A 87 -9.19 7.44 9.32
N HIS A 88 -8.59 6.29 8.98
CA HIS A 88 -8.12 6.00 7.64
C HIS A 88 -8.64 4.66 7.13
N TYR A 89 -8.94 4.62 5.84
CA TYR A 89 -8.89 3.38 5.08
C TYR A 89 -7.47 3.15 4.59
N PHE A 90 -7.13 1.92 4.29
CA PHE A 90 -5.84 1.63 3.68
C PHE A 90 -5.96 0.55 2.61
N LEU A 91 -5.04 0.55 1.69
CA LEU A 91 -4.90 -0.49 0.68
C LEU A 91 -3.44 -0.64 0.29
N ASN A 92 -3.11 -1.83 -0.22
CA ASN A 92 -1.79 -2.13 -0.73
C ASN A 92 -1.85 -2.21 -2.24
N ALA A 93 -0.96 -1.49 -2.91
CA ALA A 93 -0.86 -1.47 -4.35
C ALA A 93 0.51 -1.98 -4.79
N THR A 94 0.55 -2.69 -5.90
CA THR A 94 1.77 -3.30 -6.40
C THR A 94 1.97 -3.06 -7.89
N SER A 95 3.20 -3.26 -8.37
CA SER A 95 3.51 -3.21 -9.80
C SER A 95 4.73 -4.06 -10.12
N LYS A 96 4.73 -4.69 -11.29
CA LYS A 96 5.91 -5.35 -11.86
C LYS A 96 6.95 -4.34 -12.33
N TYR A 97 6.49 -3.17 -12.75
CA TYR A 97 7.31 -2.11 -13.32
C TYR A 97 7.49 -0.97 -12.34
N LYS A 98 8.65 -0.33 -12.39
CA LYS A 98 8.92 0.81 -11.53
C LYS A 98 7.91 1.94 -11.80
N PRO A 99 7.15 2.38 -10.78
CA PRO A 99 6.26 3.52 -10.94
C PRO A 99 7.02 4.80 -11.25
N GLY A 100 6.41 5.69 -12.04
CA GLY A 100 6.92 7.05 -12.18
C GLY A 100 6.72 7.80 -10.87
N ILE A 101 7.73 8.55 -10.44
CA ILE A 101 7.68 9.32 -9.21
C ILE A 101 8.07 10.76 -9.52
N VAL A 102 7.16 11.68 -9.23
CA VAL A 102 7.37 13.11 -9.47
C VAL A 102 7.08 13.91 -8.21
N ASP A 103 7.60 15.15 -8.18
CA ASP A 103 7.27 16.12 -7.14
C ASP A 103 6.03 16.96 -7.53
N LYS A 104 5.72 17.98 -6.73
CA LYS A 104 4.58 18.89 -6.99
C LYS A 104 4.66 19.61 -8.33
N SER A 105 5.86 19.83 -8.82
CA SER A 105 6.12 20.54 -10.09
C SER A 105 6.31 19.60 -11.27
N LEU A 106 6.02 18.31 -11.09
CA LEU A 106 6.17 17.25 -12.08
C LEU A 106 7.62 16.95 -12.47
N ASN A 107 8.58 17.34 -11.63
CA ASN A 107 9.96 16.94 -11.80
C ASN A 107 10.17 15.53 -11.26
N GLU A 108 10.96 14.72 -11.97
CA GLU A 108 11.26 13.37 -11.53
C GLU A 108 11.98 13.38 -10.18
N VAL A 109 11.49 12.58 -9.24
CA VAL A 109 12.15 12.36 -7.95
C VAL A 109 13.13 11.21 -8.11
N LYS A 110 14.43 11.52 -8.10
CA LYS A 110 15.52 10.55 -8.26
C LYS A 110 16.11 10.08 -6.94
N ASN A 111 16.05 10.95 -5.93
CA ASN A 111 16.62 10.64 -4.61
C ASN A 111 15.61 9.78 -3.81
N GLN A 112 16.02 8.53 -3.57
CA GLN A 112 15.20 7.56 -2.85
C GLN A 112 14.81 8.04 -1.45
N SER A 113 15.64 8.84 -0.79
CA SER A 113 15.36 9.35 0.56
C SER A 113 14.19 10.33 0.63
N GLU A 114 13.74 10.88 -0.49
CA GLU A 114 12.59 11.78 -0.53
C GLU A 114 11.26 11.05 -0.37
N ILE A 115 11.22 9.76 -0.68
CA ILE A 115 10.02 8.91 -0.54
C ILE A 115 10.26 7.93 0.61
N TYR A 116 9.53 8.13 1.69
CA TYR A 116 9.69 7.33 2.90
C TYR A 116 8.34 7.12 3.58
N ALA A 117 8.28 6.17 4.50
CA ALA A 117 7.05 5.89 5.25
C ALA A 117 6.69 7.10 6.12
N GLY A 118 5.55 7.70 5.83
CA GLY A 118 5.04 8.90 6.51
C GLY A 118 4.92 10.13 5.63
N CYS A 119 5.55 10.16 4.45
CA CYS A 119 5.38 11.30 3.55
C CYS A 119 3.99 11.29 2.91
N TYR A 120 3.58 12.44 2.40
CA TYR A 120 2.27 12.65 1.77
C TYR A 120 2.40 12.80 0.27
N GLY A 121 1.38 12.32 -0.44
CA GLY A 121 1.37 12.43 -1.88
C GLY A 121 0.01 12.08 -2.49
N ARG A 122 0.01 11.96 -3.81
CA ARG A 122 -1.12 11.47 -4.59
C ARG A 122 -0.65 10.26 -5.39
N VAL A 123 -1.54 9.33 -5.64
CA VAL A 123 -1.21 8.13 -6.42
C VAL A 123 -2.22 7.90 -7.53
N SER A 124 -1.74 7.39 -8.64
CA SER A 124 -2.54 6.91 -9.74
C SER A 124 -2.55 5.38 -9.67
N ILE A 125 -3.71 4.82 -9.45
CA ILE A 125 -3.91 3.40 -9.22
C ILE A 125 -5.01 2.84 -10.12
N ASN A 126 -5.03 1.52 -10.28
CA ASN A 126 -6.09 0.82 -11.00
C ASN A 126 -6.45 -0.47 -10.28
N PHE A 127 -7.67 -0.92 -10.47
CA PHE A 127 -8.19 -2.14 -9.85
C PHE A 127 -8.50 -3.18 -10.93
N TYR A 128 -8.21 -4.44 -10.62
CA TYR A 128 -8.41 -5.55 -11.56
C TYR A 128 -8.82 -6.82 -10.82
N PRO A 129 -9.69 -7.64 -11.43
CA PRO A 129 -10.02 -8.94 -10.86
C PRO A 129 -8.88 -9.94 -11.07
N PHE A 130 -8.66 -10.81 -10.11
CA PHE A 130 -7.71 -11.89 -10.26
C PHE A 130 -8.28 -13.22 -9.74
N TYR A 131 -7.74 -14.30 -10.26
CA TYR A 131 -7.97 -15.65 -9.76
C TYR A 131 -6.61 -16.33 -9.64
N LYS A 132 -6.25 -16.71 -8.44
CA LYS A 132 -4.98 -17.39 -8.18
C LYS A 132 -5.12 -18.38 -7.03
N ASN A 133 -4.72 -19.63 -7.30
CA ASN A 133 -4.74 -20.70 -6.29
C ASN A 133 -6.09 -20.86 -5.59
N GLY A 134 -7.18 -20.80 -6.36
CA GLY A 134 -8.54 -20.93 -5.83
C GLY A 134 -9.09 -19.67 -5.15
N ILE A 135 -8.33 -18.59 -5.13
CA ILE A 135 -8.73 -17.33 -4.50
C ILE A 135 -9.15 -16.34 -5.58
N CYS A 136 -10.40 -15.85 -5.45
CA CYS A 136 -10.93 -14.75 -6.25
C CYS A 136 -10.74 -13.45 -5.48
N GLY A 137 -10.26 -12.41 -6.13
CA GLY A 137 -10.08 -11.14 -5.48
C GLY A 137 -9.93 -9.98 -6.44
N ILE A 138 -9.86 -8.79 -5.88
CA ILE A 138 -9.57 -7.54 -6.58
C ILE A 138 -8.19 -7.07 -6.15
N GLY A 139 -7.30 -6.92 -7.13
CA GLY A 139 -5.97 -6.37 -6.90
C GLY A 139 -5.93 -4.87 -7.18
N CYS A 140 -4.90 -4.22 -6.67
CA CYS A 140 -4.64 -2.80 -6.92
C CYS A 140 -3.25 -2.64 -7.50
N GLY A 141 -3.17 -2.01 -8.67
CA GLY A 141 -1.91 -1.69 -9.34
C GLY A 141 -1.51 -0.24 -9.12
N ILE A 142 -0.20 0.03 -9.03
CA ILE A 142 0.35 1.38 -8.99
C ILE A 142 0.78 1.77 -10.39
N ASN A 143 0.35 2.95 -10.85
CA ASN A 143 0.84 3.52 -12.09
C ASN A 143 1.93 4.57 -11.82
N ASN A 144 1.58 5.62 -11.08
CA ASN A 144 2.47 6.74 -10.79
C ASN A 144 2.23 7.30 -9.39
N VAL A 145 3.23 8.00 -8.87
CA VAL A 145 3.23 8.62 -7.55
C VAL A 145 3.68 10.07 -7.67
N GLN A 146 2.97 10.96 -6.99
CA GLN A 146 3.36 12.37 -6.86
C GLN A 146 3.55 12.70 -5.38
N LYS A 147 4.77 13.06 -4.99
CA LYS A 147 5.03 13.52 -3.63
C LYS A 147 4.52 14.95 -3.46
N ILE A 148 3.77 15.20 -2.39
CA ILE A 148 3.24 16.53 -2.06
C ILE A 148 4.05 17.19 -0.96
N SER A 149 4.31 16.47 0.14
CA SER A 149 5.00 17.04 1.30
C SER A 149 5.62 15.97 2.19
N ASP A 150 6.55 16.40 3.03
CA ASP A 150 7.08 15.58 4.08
C ASP A 150 6.05 15.36 5.19
N GLY A 151 6.23 14.32 5.95
CA GLY A 151 5.46 13.99 7.15
C GLY A 151 6.35 13.29 8.16
N ASP A 152 5.82 13.06 9.34
CA ASP A 152 6.55 12.36 10.38
C ASP A 152 6.84 10.92 9.94
N LEU A 153 8.08 10.47 10.13
CA LEU A 153 8.49 9.13 9.79
C LEU A 153 7.64 8.10 10.56
N ILE A 154 7.04 7.17 9.82
CA ILE A 154 6.36 6.02 10.42
C ILE A 154 7.40 4.96 10.75
N ILE A 155 7.55 4.67 12.05
CA ILE A 155 8.45 3.63 12.54
C ILE A 155 7.62 2.36 12.67
N THR A 156 7.88 1.38 11.80
CA THR A 156 7.18 0.11 11.79
C THR A 156 7.97 -1.02 12.44
N ASN A 157 9.26 -0.79 12.67
CA ASN A 157 10.14 -1.75 13.32
C ASN A 157 10.06 -1.63 14.83
N SER A 158 10.21 -2.76 15.51
CA SER A 158 10.35 -2.76 16.96
C SER A 158 11.58 -1.94 17.38
N ARG A 159 11.53 -1.39 18.59
CA ARG A 159 12.68 -0.66 19.13
C ARG A 159 13.79 -1.68 19.45
N PRO A 160 15.08 -1.29 19.37
CA PRO A 160 16.17 -2.18 19.76
C PRO A 160 16.00 -2.78 21.16
N GLU A 161 15.42 -2.02 22.08
CA GLU A 161 15.17 -2.46 23.46
C GLU A 161 14.12 -3.58 23.54
N ASP A 162 13.25 -3.70 22.55
CA ASP A 162 12.23 -4.74 22.48
C ASP A 162 12.79 -6.04 21.89
N ASP A 163 13.80 -5.94 21.01
CA ASP A 163 14.39 -7.08 20.31
C ASP A 163 15.62 -7.62 21.02
N PHE A 164 16.39 -6.76 21.65
CA PHE A 164 17.69 -7.11 22.22
C PHE A 164 17.73 -6.91 23.72
N SER A 165 18.44 -7.79 24.40
CA SER A 165 18.78 -7.65 25.81
C SER A 165 20.23 -7.19 25.96
N ILE A 166 20.57 -6.73 27.16
CA ILE A 166 21.95 -6.38 27.48
C ILE A 166 22.80 -7.65 27.42
N ILE A 167 23.92 -7.59 26.71
CA ILE A 167 24.90 -8.67 26.66
C ILE A 167 26.02 -8.32 27.65
N LEU A 168 26.24 -9.20 28.62
CA LEU A 168 27.36 -9.08 29.55
C LEU A 168 28.62 -9.67 28.90
N ASP A 169 29.78 -9.08 29.18
CA ASP A 169 31.07 -9.53 28.63
C ASP A 169 31.32 -11.02 28.86
N GLU A 170 30.82 -11.58 29.96
CA GLU A 170 30.91 -12.99 30.29
C GLU A 170 30.17 -13.88 29.28
N ASP A 171 29.10 -13.40 28.68
CA ASP A 171 28.29 -14.16 27.70
C ASP A 171 28.98 -14.24 26.34
N ILE A 172 29.87 -13.31 26.03
CA ILE A 172 30.61 -13.25 24.76
C ILE A 172 31.76 -14.28 24.76
N LEU A 173 32.28 -14.62 25.93
CA LEU A 173 33.43 -15.51 26.10
C LEU A 173 33.06 -17.00 26.21
N SER A 174 31.79 -17.29 26.24
CA SER A 174 31.26 -18.65 26.20
C SER A 174 30.88 -19.06 24.75
#